data_d830447bdf07a3b7150c285aa035b5fd
#
_entry.id   d830447bdf07a3b7150c285aa035b5fd
#
_cell.length_a   1.000
_cell.length_b   1.000
_cell.length_c   1.000
_cell.angle_alpha   90.00
_cell.angle_beta   90.00
_cell.angle_gamma   90.00
#
_symmetry.space_group_name_H-M   'P 1'
#
loop_
_entity.id
_entity.type
_entity.pdbx_description
1 polymer ?
#
loop_
_entity_poly.entity_id
_entity_poly.type
_entity_poly.pdbx_seq_one_letter_code
_entity_poly.pdbx_strand_id
1 'polypeptide(L)'
;MRILRLALFAIIACSGSVRAADQIVGPWNLTALKSHVPPMKWLRQDQPIHSLTYEGEVFDGHPTEVFAFYASPITLGEAKAGTKFPGVVLIHGGGGTAFAEWAYLWAKRGYAAIAMDLSGSRPPDPTFDPKTGAPVGHQSDAKLRTRLPNGGPNHGHAEKFDSIGGDTSDDWPFHAAASVMRAHSLLRSFSEVDAEHTAVTGISWGGYTTCLVASLDDRFKAAVPVYGCGFLHEGESVQKPSIDKLGDRKAAWVKEYDPGSLLPRCRVPIFFVNGTNDVHYVLDSYMKSYDVVPGEKQMRIQVNMPHGHPPGWAPQEIGLFIDSKCRGGAALPVPGALRIEGEKVTLPFQSTVPVKTAQLHYTSDAGLRSRRSWKSLEAKIDAGVVTAPKPPAEANTWFISLADERGAMVTSPVQFQLSKSPL
;
A
#
# COMPACT_ATOMS: atom_id res chain seq x y z
N MET A 1 -24.32 49.43 62.46
CA MET A 1 -23.25 48.96 61.56
C MET A 1 -23.27 47.40 61.53
N ARG A 2 -23.83 46.79 60.49
CA ARG A 2 -23.83 45.34 60.32
C ARG A 2 -22.84 45.06 59.24
N ILE A 3 -21.78 44.29 59.56
CA ILE A 3 -20.71 43.84 58.63
C ILE A 3 -21.17 42.55 57.92
N LEU A 4 -21.39 42.67 56.63
CA LEU A 4 -21.74 41.53 55.76
C LEU A 4 -20.43 40.79 55.36
N ARG A 5 -20.26 39.53 55.78
CA ARG A 5 -19.16 38.69 55.37
C ARG A 5 -19.57 37.93 54.08
N LEU A 6 -18.95 38.28 52.94
CA LEU A 6 -19.03 37.50 51.71
C LEU A 6 -18.15 36.26 51.86
N ALA A 7 -18.74 35.09 51.75
CA ALA A 7 -18.01 33.83 51.59
C ALA A 7 -17.78 33.55 50.11
N LEU A 8 -16.52 33.52 49.69
CA LEU A 8 -16.11 33.17 48.33
C LEU A 8 -16.03 31.65 48.24
N PHE A 9 -16.96 31.02 47.49
CA PHE A 9 -16.88 29.61 47.15
C PHE A 9 -16.00 29.43 45.92
N ALA A 10 -14.81 28.85 46.08
CA ALA A 10 -13.97 28.43 44.96
C ALA A 10 -14.50 27.10 44.38
N ILE A 11 -15.06 27.19 43.18
CA ILE A 11 -15.44 25.99 42.42
C ILE A 11 -14.15 25.44 41.80
N ILE A 12 -13.63 24.35 42.34
CA ILE A 12 -12.56 23.54 41.72
C ILE A 12 -13.20 22.75 40.61
N ALA A 13 -13.04 23.19 39.35
CA ALA A 13 -13.38 22.43 38.16
C ALA A 13 -12.35 21.32 38.00
N CYS A 14 -12.68 20.10 38.43
CA CYS A 14 -11.96 18.91 38.04
C CYS A 14 -12.18 18.67 36.53
N SER A 15 -11.26 19.14 35.70
CA SER A 15 -11.19 18.72 34.28
C SER A 15 -10.72 17.27 34.21
N GLY A 16 -11.64 16.35 34.41
CA GLY A 16 -11.43 14.95 34.04
C GLY A 16 -11.27 14.87 32.51
N SER A 17 -10.07 14.57 32.03
CA SER A 17 -9.87 14.21 30.63
C SER A 17 -10.70 12.98 30.33
N VAL A 18 -11.79 13.15 29.60
CA VAL A 18 -12.55 12.02 29.04
C VAL A 18 -11.62 11.36 28.03
N ARG A 19 -11.07 10.20 28.41
CA ARG A 19 -10.29 9.36 27.50
C ARG A 19 -11.25 8.90 26.42
N ALA A 20 -10.95 9.20 25.13
CA ALA A 20 -11.74 8.67 24.02
C ALA A 20 -11.78 7.13 24.13
N ALA A 21 -12.96 6.56 23.89
CA ALA A 21 -13.11 5.10 23.91
C ALA A 21 -12.18 4.45 22.89
N ASP A 22 -11.61 3.30 23.21
CA ASP A 22 -10.72 2.58 22.32
C ASP A 22 -11.45 2.20 21.03
N GLN A 23 -10.86 2.57 19.89
CA GLN A 23 -11.35 2.19 18.58
C GLN A 23 -10.70 0.85 18.19
N ILE A 24 -11.44 -0.25 18.33
CA ILE A 24 -10.99 -1.60 17.98
C ILE A 24 -11.61 -1.99 16.63
N VAL A 25 -10.78 -2.51 15.72
CA VAL A 25 -11.19 -3.03 14.42
C VAL A 25 -10.48 -4.36 14.19
N GLY A 26 -11.24 -5.46 14.11
CA GLY A 26 -10.65 -6.79 14.13
C GLY A 26 -9.76 -6.97 15.36
N PRO A 27 -8.53 -7.47 15.20
CA PRO A 27 -7.62 -7.64 16.32
C PRO A 27 -6.86 -6.36 16.73
N TRP A 28 -6.99 -5.24 15.97
CA TRP A 28 -6.19 -4.03 16.19
C TRP A 28 -6.87 -3.00 17.09
N ASN A 29 -6.17 -2.56 18.12
CA ASN A 29 -6.52 -1.35 18.87
C ASN A 29 -5.96 -0.12 18.14
N LEU A 30 -6.79 0.51 17.31
CA LEU A 30 -6.38 1.65 16.49
C LEU A 30 -6.02 2.88 17.33
N THR A 31 -6.67 3.07 18.47
CA THR A 31 -6.37 4.19 19.38
C THR A 31 -4.93 4.05 19.89
N ALA A 32 -4.55 2.87 20.37
CA ALA A 32 -3.20 2.62 20.84
C ALA A 32 -2.16 2.77 19.71
N LEU A 33 -2.38 2.12 18.55
CA LEU A 33 -1.45 2.14 17.42
C LEU A 33 -1.24 3.54 16.82
N LYS A 34 -2.26 4.41 16.86
CA LYS A 34 -2.18 5.76 16.31
C LYS A 34 -1.60 6.78 17.29
N SER A 35 -1.85 6.63 18.60
CA SER A 35 -1.44 7.61 19.61
C SER A 35 -0.07 7.34 20.22
N HIS A 36 0.41 6.09 20.16
CA HIS A 36 1.68 5.70 20.73
C HIS A 36 2.81 5.77 19.71
N VAL A 37 3.83 6.58 19.98
CA VAL A 37 5.10 6.55 19.24
C VAL A 37 5.94 5.43 19.84
N PRO A 38 6.28 4.37 19.06
CA PRO A 38 7.01 3.25 19.63
C PRO A 38 8.42 3.66 20.05
N PRO A 39 8.94 3.16 21.18
CA PRO A 39 10.34 3.25 21.51
C PRO A 39 11.20 2.73 20.36
N MET A 40 12.30 3.42 20.07
CA MET A 40 13.17 3.06 18.96
C MET A 40 14.65 3.19 19.36
N LYS A 41 15.51 2.51 18.63
CA LYS A 41 16.95 2.58 18.77
C LYS A 41 17.59 2.71 17.39
N TRP A 42 18.41 3.76 17.20
CA TRP A 42 19.30 3.82 16.04
C TRP A 42 20.37 2.73 16.14
N LEU A 43 20.54 1.97 15.07
CA LEU A 43 21.62 0.99 14.93
C LEU A 43 22.82 1.60 14.20
N ARG A 44 22.54 2.43 13.19
CA ARG A 44 23.54 3.11 12.38
C ARG A 44 23.05 4.43 11.82
N GLN A 45 23.87 5.49 11.91
CA GLN A 45 23.57 6.84 11.41
C GLN A 45 24.75 7.48 10.65
N ASP A 46 25.86 6.76 10.50
CA ASP A 46 27.08 7.21 9.84
C ASP A 46 27.06 7.01 8.31
N GLN A 47 25.91 6.59 7.76
CA GLN A 47 25.70 6.32 6.35
C GLN A 47 24.49 7.10 5.83
N PRO A 48 24.37 7.33 4.49
CA PRO A 48 23.22 8.04 3.91
C PRO A 48 21.87 7.40 4.22
N ILE A 49 21.83 6.08 4.39
CA ILE A 49 20.65 5.34 4.82
C ILE A 49 20.88 4.90 6.26
N HIS A 50 20.11 5.45 7.16
CA HIS A 50 20.14 5.08 8.56
C HIS A 50 19.43 3.75 8.79
N SER A 51 19.83 3.01 9.82
CA SER A 51 19.10 1.83 10.27
C SER A 51 18.73 1.94 11.74
N LEU A 52 17.58 1.36 12.08
CA LEU A 52 17.00 1.41 13.41
C LEU A 52 16.20 0.13 13.70
N THR A 53 15.91 -0.10 14.99
CA THR A 53 14.81 -0.98 15.42
C THR A 53 13.79 -0.16 16.20
N TYR A 54 12.52 -0.56 16.14
CA TYR A 54 11.43 0.00 16.95
C TYR A 54 10.57 -1.13 17.54
N GLU A 55 9.88 -0.81 18.62
CA GLU A 55 9.01 -1.77 19.33
C GLU A 55 7.85 -2.24 18.44
N GLY A 56 7.70 -3.57 18.31
CA GLY A 56 6.58 -4.24 17.67
C GLY A 56 5.48 -4.64 18.67
N GLU A 57 4.54 -5.45 18.22
CA GLU A 57 3.55 -6.09 19.09
C GLU A 57 4.14 -7.32 19.81
N VAL A 58 3.54 -7.73 20.92
CA VAL A 58 3.92 -8.96 21.62
C VAL A 58 3.65 -10.16 20.73
N PHE A 59 4.60 -11.08 20.63
CA PHE A 59 4.51 -12.33 19.88
C PHE A 59 4.93 -13.51 20.77
N ASP A 60 4.13 -14.55 20.82
CA ASP A 60 4.39 -15.73 21.66
C ASP A 60 4.72 -15.33 23.13
N GLY A 61 3.98 -14.35 23.66
CA GLY A 61 4.17 -13.81 25.00
C GLY A 61 5.42 -12.94 25.21
N HIS A 62 6.21 -12.64 24.18
CA HIS A 62 7.45 -11.88 24.28
C HIS A 62 7.37 -10.52 23.54
N PRO A 63 7.95 -9.44 24.12
CA PRO A 63 8.11 -8.17 23.42
C PRO A 63 8.93 -8.34 22.14
N THR A 64 8.53 -7.67 21.07
CA THR A 64 9.22 -7.77 19.78
C THR A 64 9.83 -6.44 19.34
N GLU A 65 10.78 -6.54 18.41
CA GLU A 65 11.36 -5.42 17.69
C GLU A 65 11.27 -5.62 16.18
N VAL A 66 11.14 -4.50 15.47
CA VAL A 66 11.03 -4.44 14.01
C VAL A 66 12.22 -3.64 13.48
N PHE A 67 12.96 -4.21 12.53
CA PHE A 67 14.05 -3.51 11.84
C PHE A 67 13.50 -2.59 10.76
N ALA A 68 14.12 -1.41 10.58
CA ALA A 68 13.82 -0.53 9.47
C ALA A 68 15.06 0.24 8.97
N PHE A 69 15.05 0.56 7.67
CA PHE A 69 15.86 1.62 7.10
C PHE A 69 15.09 2.94 7.09
N TYR A 70 15.81 4.02 7.30
CA TYR A 70 15.32 5.38 7.22
C TYR A 70 16.23 6.24 6.33
N ALA A 71 15.63 7.01 5.44
CA ALA A 71 16.33 7.98 4.61
C ALA A 71 15.49 9.24 4.40
N SER A 72 16.15 10.37 4.29
CA SER A 72 15.53 11.66 3.93
C SER A 72 16.51 12.50 3.13
N PRO A 73 16.09 13.61 2.51
CA PRO A 73 17.04 14.53 1.87
C PRO A 73 18.12 15.05 2.85
N ILE A 74 17.84 15.12 4.16
CA ILE A 74 18.84 15.50 5.16
C ILE A 74 19.87 14.39 5.33
N THR A 75 19.48 13.12 5.47
CA THR A 75 20.43 12.02 5.63
C THR A 75 21.28 11.81 4.39
N LEU A 76 20.76 12.17 3.19
CA LEU A 76 21.53 12.16 1.94
C LEU A 76 22.47 13.37 1.79
N GLY A 77 22.46 14.34 2.73
CA GLY A 77 23.23 15.57 2.63
C GLY A 77 22.72 16.58 1.58
N GLU A 78 21.48 16.39 1.09
CA GLU A 78 20.87 17.22 0.04
C GLU A 78 20.02 18.37 0.59
N ALA A 79 19.74 18.36 1.88
CA ALA A 79 18.97 19.42 2.54
C ALA A 79 19.55 19.75 3.93
N LYS A 80 19.25 20.95 4.40
CA LYS A 80 19.69 21.44 5.71
C LYS A 80 18.77 20.94 6.82
N ALA A 81 19.32 20.78 8.01
CA ALA A 81 18.55 20.53 9.22
C ALA A 81 17.46 21.61 9.41
N GLY A 82 16.29 21.19 9.89
CA GLY A 82 15.12 22.07 10.06
C GLY A 82 14.18 22.14 8.84
N THR A 83 14.57 21.61 7.68
CA THR A 83 13.66 21.44 6.55
C THR A 83 12.69 20.30 6.82
N LYS A 84 11.42 20.48 6.46
CA LYS A 84 10.40 19.43 6.58
C LYS A 84 10.06 18.80 5.24
N PHE A 85 9.82 17.48 5.25
CA PHE A 85 9.48 16.68 4.07
C PHE A 85 8.23 15.86 4.33
N PRO A 86 7.41 15.59 3.31
CA PRO A 86 6.37 14.60 3.45
C PRO A 86 6.98 13.23 3.76
N GLY A 87 6.23 12.38 4.46
CA GLY A 87 6.66 11.04 4.85
C GLY A 87 6.14 9.95 3.93
N VAL A 88 6.88 8.85 3.78
CA VAL A 88 6.38 7.65 3.09
C VAL A 88 6.79 6.38 3.82
N VAL A 89 5.83 5.49 3.99
CA VAL A 89 6.02 4.15 4.56
C VAL A 89 6.10 3.14 3.43
N LEU A 90 7.14 2.30 3.41
CA LEU A 90 7.50 1.39 2.32
C LEU A 90 7.43 -0.06 2.80
N ILE A 91 6.51 -0.85 2.23
CA ILE A 91 6.19 -2.20 2.70
C ILE A 91 6.63 -3.24 1.66
N HIS A 92 7.60 -4.08 2.01
CA HIS A 92 8.10 -5.14 1.13
C HIS A 92 7.09 -6.29 0.95
N GLY A 93 7.26 -7.06 -0.11
CA GLY A 93 6.48 -8.26 -0.42
C GLY A 93 6.97 -9.52 0.31
N GLY A 94 6.26 -10.62 0.12
CA GLY A 94 6.71 -11.92 0.57
C GLY A 94 8.06 -12.28 -0.08
N GLY A 95 8.97 -12.85 0.71
CA GLY A 95 10.35 -13.07 0.29
C GLY A 95 11.22 -11.81 0.26
N GLY A 96 10.66 -10.61 0.48
CA GLY A 96 11.39 -9.34 0.62
C GLY A 96 11.94 -9.10 2.02
N THR A 97 12.46 -7.92 2.24
CA THR A 97 12.99 -7.38 3.50
C THR A 97 12.87 -5.86 3.47
N ALA A 98 13.36 -5.16 4.49
CA ALA A 98 13.62 -3.73 4.38
C ALA A 98 14.60 -3.47 3.23
N PHE A 99 14.23 -2.58 2.28
CA PHE A 99 15.08 -2.22 1.13
C PHE A 99 15.66 -0.83 1.30
N ALA A 100 16.98 -0.74 1.50
CA ALA A 100 17.71 0.53 1.57
C ALA A 100 17.61 1.29 0.23
N GLU A 101 17.67 0.57 -0.90
CA GLU A 101 17.51 1.15 -2.24
C GLU A 101 16.16 1.88 -2.38
N TRP A 102 15.09 1.27 -1.89
CA TRP A 102 13.75 1.88 -2.01
C TRP A 102 13.61 3.12 -1.11
N ALA A 103 14.16 3.08 0.10
CA ALA A 103 14.23 4.26 0.96
C ALA A 103 15.05 5.39 0.33
N TYR A 104 16.20 5.06 -0.30
CA TYR A 104 17.02 6.01 -1.06
C TYR A 104 16.25 6.67 -2.20
N LEU A 105 15.54 5.89 -3.03
CA LEU A 105 14.76 6.40 -4.17
C LEU A 105 13.70 7.42 -3.72
N TRP A 106 13.05 7.17 -2.59
CA TRP A 106 12.07 8.11 -2.05
C TRP A 106 12.71 9.34 -1.40
N ALA A 107 13.85 9.17 -0.74
CA ALA A 107 14.60 10.30 -0.21
C ALA A 107 15.10 11.22 -1.34
N LYS A 108 15.60 10.64 -2.46
CA LYS A 108 15.93 11.39 -3.69
C LYS A 108 14.73 12.11 -4.32
N ARG A 109 13.52 11.56 -4.12
CA ARG A 109 12.28 12.21 -4.54
C ARG A 109 11.85 13.35 -3.60
N GLY A 110 12.54 13.54 -2.47
CA GLY A 110 12.25 14.60 -1.50
C GLY A 110 11.28 14.17 -0.40
N TYR A 111 11.24 12.90 -0.04
CA TYR A 111 10.47 12.34 1.06
C TYR A 111 11.35 11.87 2.21
N ALA A 112 10.84 11.92 3.42
CA ALA A 112 11.37 11.12 4.52
C ALA A 112 10.73 9.72 4.42
N ALA A 113 11.55 8.69 4.22
CA ALA A 113 11.11 7.33 3.92
C ALA A 113 11.51 6.36 5.03
N ILE A 114 10.57 5.50 5.46
CA ILE A 114 10.84 4.37 6.35
C ILE A 114 10.46 3.07 5.66
N ALA A 115 11.41 2.12 5.59
CA ALA A 115 11.24 0.80 4.99
C ALA A 115 11.51 -0.27 6.04
N MET A 116 10.45 -0.92 6.57
CA MET A 116 10.57 -1.92 7.63
C MET A 116 10.66 -3.35 7.09
N ASP A 117 11.21 -4.25 7.91
CA ASP A 117 11.16 -5.70 7.70
C ASP A 117 9.97 -6.30 8.46
N LEU A 118 9.16 -7.08 7.76
CA LEU A 118 7.96 -7.75 8.32
C LEU A 118 8.18 -9.26 8.57
N SER A 119 9.46 -9.69 8.65
CA SER A 119 9.82 -11.09 8.87
C SER A 119 10.49 -11.36 10.22
N GLY A 120 10.59 -10.33 11.06
CA GLY A 120 11.34 -10.40 12.30
C GLY A 120 12.85 -10.58 12.10
N SER A 121 13.38 -10.13 10.98
CA SER A 121 14.76 -10.25 10.57
C SER A 121 15.34 -8.89 10.18
N ARG A 122 16.63 -8.85 9.90
CA ARG A 122 17.28 -7.70 9.27
C ARG A 122 18.08 -8.14 8.05
N PRO A 123 18.14 -7.34 6.99
CA PRO A 123 19.06 -7.56 5.88
C PRO A 123 20.50 -7.23 6.32
N PRO A 124 21.51 -7.60 5.52
CA PRO A 124 22.86 -7.06 5.68
C PRO A 124 22.85 -5.53 5.50
N ASP A 125 23.85 -4.87 6.09
CA ASP A 125 24.04 -3.46 5.88
C ASP A 125 24.30 -3.17 4.39
N PRO A 126 23.71 -2.10 3.82
CA PRO A 126 23.94 -1.74 2.43
C PRO A 126 25.39 -1.29 2.21
N THR A 127 25.92 -1.62 1.03
CA THR A 127 27.11 -0.99 0.50
C THR A 127 26.70 0.17 -0.42
N PHE A 128 27.58 1.16 -0.57
CA PHE A 128 27.26 2.38 -1.30
C PHE A 128 28.23 2.63 -2.44
N ASP A 129 27.73 3.10 -3.56
CA ASP A 129 28.55 3.62 -4.65
C ASP A 129 29.28 4.90 -4.16
N PRO A 130 30.61 4.95 -4.21
CA PRO A 130 31.37 6.07 -3.65
C PRO A 130 31.18 7.38 -4.42
N LYS A 131 30.65 7.34 -5.66
CA LYS A 131 30.45 8.53 -6.48
C LYS A 131 29.05 9.12 -6.30
N THR A 132 28.05 8.27 -6.14
CA THR A 132 26.64 8.69 -6.12
C THR A 132 26.02 8.62 -4.72
N GLY A 133 26.62 7.90 -3.78
CA GLY A 133 26.04 7.61 -2.47
C GLY A 133 24.83 6.67 -2.54
N ALA A 134 24.50 6.13 -3.72
CA ALA A 134 23.41 5.20 -3.88
C ALA A 134 23.76 3.84 -3.27
N PRO A 135 22.81 3.15 -2.61
CA PRO A 135 23.02 1.77 -2.19
C PRO A 135 23.17 0.87 -3.40
N VAL A 136 24.15 -0.02 -3.35
CA VAL A 136 24.42 -1.00 -4.41
C VAL A 136 24.16 -2.41 -3.93
N GLY A 137 23.77 -3.28 -4.86
CA GLY A 137 23.44 -4.67 -4.59
C GLY A 137 21.97 -4.86 -4.18
N HIS A 138 21.50 -6.07 -4.41
CA HIS A 138 20.12 -6.44 -4.14
C HIS A 138 20.03 -7.17 -2.79
N GLN A 139 19.38 -6.57 -1.82
CA GLN A 139 19.29 -7.08 -0.44
C GLN A 139 18.25 -8.19 -0.24
N SER A 140 17.69 -8.73 -1.31
CA SER A 140 16.57 -9.68 -1.26
C SER A 140 16.95 -11.13 -0.95
N ASP A 141 18.24 -11.48 -0.95
CA ASP A 141 18.64 -12.86 -0.66
C ASP A 141 18.30 -13.23 0.80
N ALA A 142 17.34 -14.13 0.96
CA ALA A 142 16.88 -14.62 2.25
C ALA A 142 18.02 -15.24 3.09
N LYS A 143 19.04 -15.81 2.44
CA LYS A 143 20.19 -16.44 3.10
C LYS A 143 21.11 -15.42 3.80
N LEU A 144 21.06 -14.16 3.37
CA LEU A 144 21.88 -13.10 3.95
C LEU A 144 21.18 -12.38 5.11
N ARG A 145 19.92 -12.72 5.41
CA ARG A 145 19.17 -12.10 6.51
C ARG A 145 19.53 -12.73 7.83
N THR A 146 19.58 -11.91 8.86
CA THR A 146 19.78 -12.36 10.23
C THR A 146 18.51 -12.17 11.02
N ARG A 147 18.04 -13.23 11.70
CA ARG A 147 16.91 -13.13 12.62
C ARG A 147 17.24 -12.17 13.74
N LEU A 148 16.33 -11.26 14.07
CA LEU A 148 16.47 -10.41 15.26
C LEU A 148 16.30 -11.27 16.53
N PRO A 149 17.03 -10.98 17.61
CA PRO A 149 16.86 -11.69 18.88
C PRO A 149 15.41 -11.69 19.37
N ASN A 150 14.74 -10.55 19.21
CA ASN A 150 13.34 -10.35 19.60
C ASN A 150 12.45 -10.09 18.36
N GLY A 151 12.72 -10.76 17.24
CA GLY A 151 11.91 -10.58 16.02
C GLY A 151 10.52 -11.15 16.16
N GLY A 152 9.52 -10.45 15.63
CA GLY A 152 8.13 -10.92 15.52
C GLY A 152 7.99 -12.16 14.60
N PRO A 153 6.79 -12.57 14.18
CA PRO A 153 6.58 -13.79 13.38
C PRO A 153 7.32 -13.72 12.04
N ASN A 154 7.76 -14.88 11.55
CA ASN A 154 8.31 -14.98 10.22
C ASN A 154 7.21 -14.79 9.16
N HIS A 155 7.60 -14.39 7.93
CA HIS A 155 6.69 -14.17 6.80
C HIS A 155 6.79 -15.27 5.73
N GLY A 156 7.21 -16.47 6.08
CA GLY A 156 7.17 -17.62 5.19
C GLY A 156 5.76 -17.90 4.65
N HIS A 157 5.64 -18.76 3.66
CA HIS A 157 4.33 -19.01 3.06
C HIS A 157 3.35 -19.68 4.02
N ALA A 158 3.82 -20.63 4.83
CA ALA A 158 3.02 -21.31 5.84
C ALA A 158 2.73 -20.39 7.02
N GLU A 159 3.72 -19.70 7.53
CA GLU A 159 3.68 -18.88 8.75
C GLU A 159 2.66 -17.74 8.66
N LYS A 160 2.27 -17.31 7.44
CA LYS A 160 1.18 -16.34 7.26
C LYS A 160 -0.21 -16.87 7.63
N PHE A 161 -0.34 -18.19 7.77
CA PHE A 161 -1.63 -18.85 7.95
C PHE A 161 -1.68 -19.84 9.12
N ASP A 162 -0.55 -20.32 9.61
CA ASP A 162 -0.49 -21.47 10.56
C ASP A 162 -1.16 -21.15 11.90
N SER A 163 -1.00 -19.92 12.43
CA SER A 163 -1.54 -19.47 13.71
C SER A 163 -3.04 -19.14 13.67
N ILE A 164 -3.61 -18.93 12.49
CA ILE A 164 -5.01 -18.48 12.33
C ILE A 164 -5.99 -19.36 13.10
N GLY A 165 -6.83 -18.70 13.90
CA GLY A 165 -7.83 -19.36 14.76
C GLY A 165 -7.31 -19.70 16.16
N GLY A 166 -6.06 -19.35 16.47
CA GLY A 166 -5.50 -19.31 17.81
C GLY A 166 -5.61 -17.91 18.43
N ASP A 167 -4.57 -17.50 19.16
CA ASP A 167 -4.44 -16.12 19.63
C ASP A 167 -4.10 -15.22 18.46
N THR A 168 -4.92 -14.18 18.24
CA THR A 168 -4.70 -13.24 17.13
C THR A 168 -3.40 -12.45 17.28
N SER A 169 -2.84 -12.34 18.50
CA SER A 169 -1.54 -11.72 18.75
C SER A 169 -0.36 -12.53 18.17
N ASP A 170 -0.58 -13.77 17.73
CA ASP A 170 0.43 -14.61 17.08
C ASP A 170 0.29 -14.61 15.55
N ASP A 171 -0.75 -13.98 15.01
CA ASP A 171 -1.02 -13.98 13.59
C ASP A 171 -0.09 -13.01 12.82
N TRP A 172 0.60 -13.51 11.78
CA TRP A 172 1.45 -12.66 10.96
C TRP A 172 0.72 -11.44 10.37
N PRO A 173 -0.52 -11.53 9.84
CA PRO A 173 -1.22 -10.35 9.31
C PRO A 173 -1.49 -9.27 10.37
N PHE A 174 -1.74 -9.69 11.64
CA PHE A 174 -1.87 -8.77 12.76
C PHE A 174 -0.59 -7.98 12.95
N HIS A 175 0.56 -8.67 13.08
CA HIS A 175 1.88 -8.05 13.24
C HIS A 175 2.26 -7.17 12.06
N ALA A 176 2.00 -7.61 10.83
CA ALA A 176 2.32 -6.86 9.62
C ALA A 176 1.64 -5.48 9.62
N ALA A 177 0.32 -5.44 9.83
CA ALA A 177 -0.42 -4.19 9.86
C ALA A 177 -0.04 -3.32 11.07
N ALA A 178 0.09 -3.89 12.26
CA ALA A 178 0.49 -3.18 13.46
C ALA A 178 1.90 -2.58 13.33
N SER A 179 2.87 -3.33 12.80
CA SER A 179 4.25 -2.86 12.57
C SER A 179 4.28 -1.66 11.61
N VAL A 180 3.46 -1.69 10.55
CA VAL A 180 3.34 -0.55 9.61
C VAL A 180 2.73 0.68 10.29
N MET A 181 1.67 0.51 11.08
CA MET A 181 1.04 1.63 11.80
C MET A 181 1.98 2.22 12.88
N ARG A 182 2.77 1.39 13.55
CA ARG A 182 3.82 1.82 14.49
C ARG A 182 4.95 2.56 13.76
N ALA A 183 5.41 2.06 12.61
CA ALA A 183 6.38 2.76 11.76
C ALA A 183 5.84 4.12 11.28
N HIS A 184 4.55 4.21 10.95
CA HIS A 184 3.91 5.46 10.58
C HIS A 184 3.88 6.46 11.76
N SER A 185 3.50 6.01 12.95
CA SER A 185 3.54 6.84 14.17
C SER A 185 4.95 7.31 14.50
N LEU A 186 5.97 6.44 14.33
CA LEU A 186 7.37 6.78 14.50
C LEU A 186 7.83 7.80 13.45
N LEU A 187 7.56 7.56 12.16
CA LEU A 187 7.92 8.47 11.07
C LEU A 187 7.35 9.87 11.31
N ARG A 188 6.07 9.95 11.69
CA ARG A 188 5.37 11.22 12.00
C ARG A 188 5.98 11.97 13.19
N SER A 189 6.71 11.30 14.07
CA SER A 189 7.35 11.91 15.24
C SER A 189 8.71 12.56 14.94
N PHE A 190 9.32 12.27 13.80
CA PHE A 190 10.60 12.86 13.44
C PHE A 190 10.45 14.35 13.10
N SER A 191 11.36 15.16 13.62
CA SER A 191 11.29 16.64 13.50
C SER A 191 11.30 17.15 12.06
N GLU A 192 11.92 16.40 11.15
CA GLU A 192 12.03 16.71 9.72
C GLU A 192 10.85 16.18 8.88
N VAL A 193 9.87 15.52 9.52
CA VAL A 193 8.70 15.00 8.81
C VAL A 193 7.52 15.95 8.95
N ASP A 194 6.89 16.26 7.82
CA ASP A 194 5.56 16.87 7.81
C ASP A 194 4.52 15.77 8.11
N ALA A 195 4.13 15.71 9.38
CA ALA A 195 3.25 14.68 9.88
C ALA A 195 1.86 14.66 9.23
N GLU A 196 1.42 15.78 8.65
CA GLU A 196 0.12 15.87 7.98
C GLU A 196 0.17 15.43 6.50
N HIS A 197 1.35 15.23 5.93
CA HIS A 197 1.54 14.82 4.55
C HIS A 197 2.33 13.51 4.46
N THR A 198 1.65 12.41 4.76
CA THR A 198 2.26 11.08 4.75
C THR A 198 1.51 10.12 3.82
N ALA A 199 2.25 9.19 3.22
CA ALA A 199 1.73 8.18 2.30
C ALA A 199 2.26 6.79 2.63
N VAL A 200 1.63 5.77 2.05
CA VAL A 200 2.04 4.37 2.15
C VAL A 200 2.02 3.71 0.78
N THR A 201 3.03 2.91 0.51
CA THR A 201 3.06 2.03 -0.67
C THR A 201 3.73 0.70 -0.33
N GLY A 202 3.26 -0.35 -0.96
CA GLY A 202 3.76 -1.69 -0.69
C GLY A 202 3.59 -2.62 -1.88
N ILE A 203 4.43 -3.65 -1.95
CA ILE A 203 4.55 -4.54 -3.09
C ILE A 203 4.13 -5.96 -2.71
N SER A 204 3.23 -6.58 -3.49
CA SER A 204 2.80 -7.97 -3.27
C SER A 204 2.13 -8.14 -1.89
N TRP A 205 2.67 -8.94 -0.98
CA TRP A 205 2.19 -8.99 0.40
C TRP A 205 2.28 -7.62 1.11
N GLY A 206 3.22 -6.76 0.70
CA GLY A 206 3.23 -5.35 1.12
C GLY A 206 2.08 -4.55 0.53
N GLY A 207 1.66 -4.84 -0.70
CA GLY A 207 0.45 -4.27 -1.31
C GLY A 207 -0.83 -4.74 -0.60
N TYR A 208 -0.89 -6.03 -0.25
CA TYR A 208 -1.94 -6.56 0.63
C TYR A 208 -1.98 -5.80 1.97
N THR A 209 -0.83 -5.65 2.63
CA THR A 209 -0.72 -4.91 3.89
C THR A 209 -1.07 -3.42 3.71
N THR A 210 -0.72 -2.83 2.54
CA THR A 210 -1.14 -1.45 2.20
C THR A 210 -2.66 -1.31 2.17
N CYS A 211 -3.39 -2.29 1.61
CA CYS A 211 -4.85 -2.30 1.64
C CYS A 211 -5.42 -2.37 3.07
N LEU A 212 -4.80 -3.17 3.94
CA LEU A 212 -5.18 -3.25 5.36
C LEU A 212 -4.99 -1.91 6.05
N VAL A 213 -3.77 -1.35 6.00
CA VAL A 213 -3.45 -0.13 6.75
C VAL A 213 -4.13 1.12 6.19
N ALA A 214 -4.38 1.20 4.89
CA ALA A 214 -5.21 2.27 4.31
C ALA A 214 -6.66 2.24 4.81
N SER A 215 -7.15 1.07 5.24
CA SER A 215 -8.48 0.88 5.83
C SER A 215 -8.50 1.13 7.34
N LEU A 216 -7.35 1.09 8.01
CA LEU A 216 -7.20 1.17 9.47
C LEU A 216 -6.61 2.51 9.94
N ASP A 217 -5.74 3.14 9.14
CA ASP A 217 -5.03 4.38 9.49
C ASP A 217 -5.38 5.51 8.53
N ASP A 218 -6.34 6.33 8.93
CA ASP A 218 -6.86 7.49 8.19
C ASP A 218 -5.93 8.71 8.19
N ARG A 219 -4.78 8.63 8.85
CA ARG A 219 -3.75 9.69 8.85
C ARG A 219 -2.96 9.76 7.54
N PHE A 220 -2.93 8.69 6.74
CA PHE A 220 -2.34 8.71 5.40
C PHE A 220 -3.13 9.60 4.43
N LYS A 221 -2.43 10.32 3.57
CA LYS A 221 -3.02 11.14 2.49
C LYS A 221 -3.08 10.39 1.15
N ALA A 222 -2.29 9.34 1.00
CA ALA A 222 -2.29 8.48 -0.18
C ALA A 222 -1.88 7.05 0.18
N ALA A 223 -2.47 6.07 -0.50
CA ALA A 223 -2.09 4.67 -0.43
C ALA A 223 -1.92 4.09 -1.83
N VAL A 224 -0.84 3.35 -2.06
CA VAL A 224 -0.59 2.71 -3.36
C VAL A 224 -0.25 1.23 -3.16
N PRO A 225 -1.26 0.33 -3.16
CA PRO A 225 -1.03 -1.10 -3.22
C PRO A 225 -0.56 -1.51 -4.62
N VAL A 226 0.65 -2.09 -4.69
CA VAL A 226 1.20 -2.67 -5.92
C VAL A 226 1.09 -4.18 -5.81
N TYR A 227 0.40 -4.82 -6.75
CA TYR A 227 0.02 -6.23 -6.77
C TYR A 227 -0.83 -6.68 -5.55
N GLY A 228 -1.28 -5.78 -4.68
CA GLY A 228 -2.03 -6.12 -3.46
C GLY A 228 -3.52 -5.91 -3.60
N CYS A 229 -4.32 -6.87 -3.13
CA CYS A 229 -5.77 -6.79 -3.08
C CYS A 229 -6.35 -7.75 -2.02
N GLY A 230 -7.65 -7.70 -1.81
CA GLY A 230 -8.43 -8.69 -1.06
C GLY A 230 -9.06 -9.76 -1.95
N PHE A 231 -10.05 -10.46 -1.41
CA PHE A 231 -10.75 -11.57 -2.07
C PHE A 231 -9.81 -12.69 -2.52
N LEU A 232 -8.71 -12.91 -1.78
CA LEU A 232 -7.71 -13.94 -2.11
C LEU A 232 -8.23 -15.36 -1.90
N HIS A 233 -9.31 -15.53 -1.15
CA HIS A 233 -10.01 -16.79 -0.92
C HIS A 233 -10.93 -17.19 -2.09
N GLU A 234 -11.03 -16.34 -3.11
CA GLU A 234 -11.84 -16.53 -4.30
C GLU A 234 -10.96 -16.64 -5.56
N GLY A 235 -11.57 -17.00 -6.69
CA GLY A 235 -10.92 -16.96 -8.01
C GLY A 235 -9.72 -17.90 -8.15
N GLU A 236 -8.71 -17.43 -8.89
CA GLU A 236 -7.57 -18.22 -9.38
C GLU A 236 -6.25 -17.86 -8.67
N SER A 237 -6.27 -17.11 -7.56
CA SER A 237 -5.05 -16.74 -6.85
C SER A 237 -4.28 -17.97 -6.35
N VAL A 238 -2.95 -17.95 -6.51
CA VAL A 238 -2.08 -18.99 -5.94
C VAL A 238 -2.06 -19.00 -4.40
N GLN A 239 -2.64 -17.98 -3.75
CA GLN A 239 -2.83 -17.94 -2.30
C GLN A 239 -4.04 -18.77 -1.86
N LYS A 240 -5.04 -18.92 -2.73
CA LYS A 240 -6.30 -19.61 -2.43
C LYS A 240 -6.12 -21.01 -1.84
N PRO A 241 -5.26 -21.89 -2.36
CA PRO A 241 -5.06 -23.22 -1.80
C PRO A 241 -4.61 -23.20 -0.33
N SER A 242 -3.78 -22.23 0.08
CA SER A 242 -3.36 -22.10 1.48
C SER A 242 -4.49 -21.59 2.37
N ILE A 243 -5.30 -20.66 1.87
CA ILE A 243 -6.49 -20.18 2.55
C ILE A 243 -7.55 -21.30 2.68
N ASP A 244 -7.75 -22.09 1.63
CA ASP A 244 -8.70 -23.21 1.68
C ASP A 244 -8.27 -24.32 2.67
N LYS A 245 -6.96 -24.54 2.88
CA LYS A 245 -6.43 -25.48 3.88
C LYS A 245 -6.74 -25.07 5.33
N LEU A 246 -7.12 -23.83 5.57
CA LEU A 246 -7.58 -23.41 6.90
C LEU A 246 -8.87 -24.14 7.35
N GLY A 247 -9.65 -24.70 6.41
CA GLY A 247 -10.92 -25.38 6.77
C GLY A 247 -11.87 -24.44 7.48
N ASP A 248 -12.34 -24.84 8.66
CA ASP A 248 -13.27 -24.04 9.46
C ASP A 248 -12.70 -22.68 9.91
N ARG A 249 -11.37 -22.55 9.99
CA ARG A 249 -10.68 -21.29 10.33
C ARG A 249 -10.66 -20.27 9.20
N LYS A 250 -10.99 -20.68 7.96
CA LYS A 250 -11.02 -19.81 6.79
C LYS A 250 -11.94 -18.60 7.00
N ALA A 251 -13.10 -18.80 7.60
CA ALA A 251 -14.06 -17.70 7.83
C ALA A 251 -13.47 -16.63 8.76
N ALA A 252 -12.70 -17.04 9.77
CA ALA A 252 -11.98 -16.10 10.65
C ALA A 252 -10.93 -15.31 9.89
N TRP A 253 -10.10 -15.98 9.08
CA TRP A 253 -9.11 -15.29 8.27
C TRP A 253 -9.73 -14.28 7.30
N VAL A 254 -10.79 -14.67 6.60
CA VAL A 254 -11.49 -13.75 5.66
C VAL A 254 -12.04 -12.54 6.38
N LYS A 255 -12.68 -12.75 7.53
CA LYS A 255 -13.29 -11.67 8.32
C LYS A 255 -12.25 -10.68 8.85
N GLU A 256 -11.16 -11.18 9.44
CA GLU A 256 -10.20 -10.37 10.18
C GLU A 256 -9.08 -9.83 9.27
N TYR A 257 -8.65 -10.59 8.26
CA TYR A 257 -7.40 -10.34 7.54
C TYR A 257 -7.53 -10.19 6.02
N ASP A 258 -8.62 -10.64 5.37
CA ASP A 258 -8.78 -10.37 3.94
C ASP A 258 -9.06 -8.87 3.72
N PRO A 259 -8.23 -8.15 2.94
CA PRO A 259 -8.48 -6.74 2.65
C PRO A 259 -9.87 -6.45 2.09
N GLY A 260 -10.51 -7.42 1.41
CA GLY A 260 -11.89 -7.27 0.92
C GLY A 260 -12.91 -7.00 2.03
N SER A 261 -12.66 -7.48 3.25
CA SER A 261 -13.49 -7.22 4.42
C SER A 261 -13.25 -5.83 5.04
N LEU A 262 -12.09 -5.23 4.84
CA LEU A 262 -11.71 -3.96 5.45
C LEU A 262 -11.77 -2.77 4.50
N LEU A 263 -11.52 -2.95 3.19
CA LEU A 263 -11.53 -1.91 2.16
C LEU A 263 -12.83 -1.08 2.10
N PRO A 264 -14.04 -1.60 2.44
CA PRO A 264 -15.24 -0.77 2.58
C PRO A 264 -15.11 0.37 3.60
N ARG A 265 -14.14 0.31 4.51
CA ARG A 265 -13.81 1.34 5.51
C ARG A 265 -12.79 2.36 4.99
N CYS A 266 -12.06 2.06 3.90
CA CYS A 266 -10.97 2.91 3.39
C CYS A 266 -11.50 4.28 2.97
N ARG A 267 -10.95 5.33 3.58
CA ARG A 267 -11.22 6.75 3.25
C ARG A 267 -9.99 7.44 2.67
N VAL A 268 -8.85 6.78 2.74
CA VAL A 268 -7.59 7.26 2.16
C VAL A 268 -7.67 7.16 0.64
N PRO A 269 -7.33 8.22 -0.11
CA PRO A 269 -7.19 8.13 -1.57
C PRO A 269 -6.26 6.98 -1.94
N ILE A 270 -6.71 6.08 -2.83
CA ILE A 270 -5.99 4.84 -3.13
C ILE A 270 -5.77 4.66 -4.64
N PHE A 271 -4.55 4.29 -5.01
CA PHE A 271 -4.16 4.03 -6.40
C PHE A 271 -3.66 2.60 -6.56
N PHE A 272 -4.47 1.76 -7.18
CA PHE A 272 -4.17 0.35 -7.40
C PHE A 272 -3.26 0.14 -8.61
N VAL A 273 -2.16 -0.60 -8.45
CA VAL A 273 -1.20 -0.90 -9.53
C VAL A 273 -1.03 -2.41 -9.67
N ASN A 274 -1.29 -2.96 -10.88
CA ASN A 274 -1.16 -4.39 -11.12
C ASN A 274 -0.83 -4.72 -12.59
N GLY A 275 -0.51 -5.98 -12.83
CA GLY A 275 -0.35 -6.57 -14.17
C GLY A 275 -1.51 -7.49 -14.56
N THR A 276 -1.76 -7.61 -15.87
CA THR A 276 -2.77 -8.53 -16.38
C THR A 276 -2.41 -10.02 -16.15
N ASN A 277 -1.13 -10.30 -15.90
CA ASN A 277 -0.54 -11.63 -15.79
C ASN A 277 -0.22 -12.03 -14.33
N ASP A 278 -0.69 -11.27 -13.34
CA ASP A 278 -0.40 -11.57 -11.94
C ASP A 278 -1.12 -12.85 -11.49
N VAL A 279 -0.35 -13.81 -10.96
CA VAL A 279 -0.85 -15.10 -10.46
C VAL A 279 -1.23 -15.04 -8.97
N HIS A 280 -0.69 -14.05 -8.24
CA HIS A 280 -0.92 -13.89 -6.81
C HIS A 280 -2.17 -13.03 -6.54
N TYR A 281 -2.32 -11.95 -7.30
CA TYR A 281 -3.37 -10.94 -7.15
C TYR A 281 -4.11 -10.78 -8.48
N VAL A 282 -4.93 -11.77 -8.79
CA VAL A 282 -5.62 -11.89 -10.08
C VAL A 282 -6.65 -10.80 -10.32
N LEU A 283 -6.91 -10.47 -11.60
CA LEU A 283 -7.70 -9.30 -11.98
C LEU A 283 -9.12 -9.27 -11.41
N ASP A 284 -9.79 -10.41 -11.26
CA ASP A 284 -11.14 -10.47 -10.69
C ASP A 284 -11.17 -10.09 -9.21
N SER A 285 -10.26 -10.65 -8.40
CA SER A 285 -10.08 -10.24 -7.00
C SER A 285 -9.66 -8.78 -6.88
N TYR A 286 -8.83 -8.33 -7.83
CA TYR A 286 -8.38 -6.94 -7.90
C TYR A 286 -9.52 -5.96 -8.17
N MET A 287 -10.39 -6.28 -9.14
CA MET A 287 -11.58 -5.45 -9.43
C MET A 287 -12.58 -5.44 -8.29
N LYS A 288 -12.84 -6.59 -7.64
CA LYS A 288 -13.68 -6.63 -6.44
C LYS A 288 -13.13 -5.72 -5.33
N SER A 289 -11.81 -5.74 -5.12
CA SER A 289 -11.15 -4.87 -4.14
C SER A 289 -11.29 -3.40 -4.50
N TYR A 290 -11.12 -3.05 -5.77
CA TYR A 290 -11.35 -1.70 -6.26
C TYR A 290 -12.79 -1.25 -6.04
N ASP A 291 -13.76 -2.09 -6.39
CA ASP A 291 -15.18 -1.73 -6.35
C ASP A 291 -15.69 -1.42 -4.94
N VAL A 292 -15.23 -2.17 -3.93
CA VAL A 292 -15.67 -1.98 -2.53
C VAL A 292 -15.09 -0.77 -1.83
N VAL A 293 -14.05 -0.12 -2.39
CA VAL A 293 -13.53 1.15 -1.83
C VAL A 293 -14.54 2.27 -2.09
N PRO A 294 -15.05 2.95 -1.05
CA PRO A 294 -16.06 3.99 -1.23
C PRO A 294 -15.48 5.37 -1.55
N GLY A 295 -14.18 5.60 -1.26
CA GLY A 295 -13.50 6.88 -1.42
C GLY A 295 -12.90 7.09 -2.81
N GLU A 296 -12.01 8.09 -2.90
CA GLU A 296 -11.24 8.37 -4.12
C GLU A 296 -10.35 7.17 -4.46
N LYS A 297 -10.50 6.66 -5.67
CA LYS A 297 -9.77 5.50 -6.14
C LYS A 297 -9.43 5.62 -7.61
N GLN A 298 -8.24 5.16 -7.98
CA GLN A 298 -7.76 5.08 -9.35
C GLN A 298 -6.98 3.78 -9.55
N MET A 299 -6.69 3.43 -10.79
CA MET A 299 -5.91 2.23 -11.08
C MET A 299 -5.02 2.37 -12.30
N ARG A 300 -4.01 1.52 -12.32
CA ARG A 300 -3.11 1.27 -13.43
C ARG A 300 -2.97 -0.23 -13.63
N ILE A 301 -3.53 -0.76 -14.70
CA ILE A 301 -3.34 -2.16 -15.11
C ILE A 301 -2.44 -2.17 -16.33
N GLN A 302 -1.28 -2.80 -16.20
CA GLN A 302 -0.32 -2.96 -17.31
C GLN A 302 -0.40 -4.35 -17.91
N VAL A 303 -0.45 -4.43 -19.23
CA VAL A 303 -0.33 -5.71 -19.93
C VAL A 303 1.05 -6.30 -19.64
N ASN A 304 1.08 -7.54 -19.11
CA ASN A 304 2.27 -8.31 -18.80
C ASN A 304 3.30 -7.59 -17.90
N MET A 305 2.85 -6.90 -16.85
CA MET A 305 3.74 -6.32 -15.84
C MET A 305 4.45 -7.42 -15.04
N PRO A 306 5.81 -7.46 -14.99
CA PRO A 306 6.51 -8.45 -14.19
C PRO A 306 6.23 -8.30 -12.69
N HIS A 307 5.96 -9.40 -11.99
CA HIS A 307 5.79 -9.39 -10.54
C HIS A 307 7.14 -9.43 -9.82
N GLY A 308 7.44 -8.43 -9.03
CA GLY A 308 8.70 -8.35 -8.26
C GLY A 308 8.91 -6.99 -7.63
N HIS A 309 9.93 -6.86 -6.76
CA HIS A 309 10.18 -5.61 -6.06
C HIS A 309 10.65 -4.50 -7.02
N PRO A 310 11.74 -4.63 -7.82
CA PRO A 310 12.14 -3.58 -8.74
C PRO A 310 11.06 -3.22 -9.77
N PRO A 311 10.41 -4.17 -10.47
CA PRO A 311 9.29 -3.82 -11.35
C PRO A 311 8.12 -3.16 -10.61
N GLY A 312 7.92 -3.51 -9.33
CA GLY A 312 6.82 -3.00 -8.52
C GLY A 312 6.98 -1.55 -8.09
N TRP A 313 8.18 -1.05 -7.85
CA TRP A 313 8.40 0.36 -7.53
C TRP A 313 8.79 1.22 -8.73
N ALA A 314 9.01 0.62 -9.90
CA ALA A 314 9.40 1.34 -11.12
C ALA A 314 8.32 2.28 -11.69
N PRO A 315 6.99 1.98 -11.63
CA PRO A 315 5.99 2.86 -12.22
C PRO A 315 6.03 4.27 -11.62
N GLN A 316 6.30 5.27 -12.48
CA GLN A 316 6.37 6.67 -12.05
C GLN A 316 5.05 7.19 -11.47
N GLU A 317 3.94 6.58 -11.87
CA GLU A 317 2.58 6.93 -11.44
C GLU A 317 2.41 6.80 -9.92
N ILE A 318 3.13 5.86 -9.28
CA ILE A 318 3.14 5.70 -7.81
C ILE A 318 3.58 7.01 -7.16
N GLY A 319 4.73 7.53 -7.61
CA GLY A 319 5.26 8.78 -7.09
C GLY A 319 4.42 9.99 -7.49
N LEU A 320 3.90 10.05 -8.72
CA LEU A 320 3.04 11.15 -9.18
C LEU A 320 1.72 11.20 -8.41
N PHE A 321 1.11 10.05 -8.13
CA PHE A 321 -0.10 10.00 -7.31
C PHE A 321 0.17 10.50 -5.89
N ILE A 322 1.22 10.00 -5.25
CA ILE A 322 1.59 10.42 -3.89
C ILE A 322 1.96 11.91 -3.86
N ASP A 323 2.71 12.43 -4.84
CA ASP A 323 3.02 13.85 -4.94
C ASP A 323 1.77 14.72 -5.04
N SER A 324 0.77 14.30 -5.80
CA SER A 324 -0.48 15.05 -5.94
C SER A 324 -1.25 15.18 -4.63
N LYS A 325 -1.07 14.25 -3.69
CA LYS A 325 -1.74 14.24 -2.37
C LYS A 325 -0.89 14.85 -1.25
N CYS A 326 0.43 14.75 -1.36
CA CYS A 326 1.34 15.16 -0.28
C CYS A 326 2.13 16.44 -0.58
N ARG A 327 2.25 16.86 -1.85
CA ARG A 327 3.10 18.00 -2.25
C ARG A 327 2.44 18.98 -3.22
N GLY A 328 1.16 18.78 -3.55
CA GLY A 328 0.45 19.62 -4.53
C GLY A 328 0.92 19.42 -5.97
N GLY A 329 1.52 18.26 -6.30
CA GLY A 329 1.91 17.89 -7.66
C GLY A 329 0.71 17.75 -8.60
N ALA A 330 0.94 17.86 -9.91
CA ALA A 330 -0.10 17.67 -10.91
C ALA A 330 -0.67 16.25 -10.86
N ALA A 331 -1.98 16.13 -10.69
CA ALA A 331 -2.66 14.85 -10.56
C ALA A 331 -2.53 13.98 -11.83
N LEU A 332 -2.72 12.67 -11.65
CA LEU A 332 -2.90 11.74 -12.77
C LEU A 332 -4.26 12.01 -13.45
N PRO A 333 -4.41 11.66 -14.74
CA PRO A 333 -5.72 11.69 -15.38
C PRO A 333 -6.74 10.84 -14.62
N VAL A 334 -7.98 11.31 -14.53
CA VAL A 334 -9.08 10.63 -13.82
C VAL A 334 -10.08 10.09 -14.83
N PRO A 335 -10.07 8.79 -15.12
CA PRO A 335 -11.07 8.16 -15.99
C PRO A 335 -12.46 8.23 -15.35
N GLY A 336 -13.48 8.53 -16.17
CA GLY A 336 -14.87 8.48 -15.79
C GLY A 336 -15.50 7.12 -16.09
N ALA A 337 -16.81 7.07 -16.18
CA ALA A 337 -17.55 5.83 -16.47
C ALA A 337 -17.43 5.44 -17.95
N LEU A 338 -17.10 4.17 -18.20
CA LEU A 338 -17.14 3.56 -19.53
C LEU A 338 -18.59 3.51 -20.05
N ARG A 339 -18.77 3.78 -21.35
CA ARG A 339 -20.05 3.63 -22.04
C ARG A 339 -19.84 2.87 -23.34
N ILE A 340 -20.79 2.00 -23.67
CA ILE A 340 -20.84 1.29 -24.97
C ILE A 340 -21.98 1.90 -25.76
N GLU A 341 -21.68 2.49 -26.92
CA GLU A 341 -22.62 3.19 -27.79
C GLU A 341 -22.48 2.63 -29.21
N GLY A 342 -23.36 1.70 -29.55
CA GLY A 342 -23.31 0.97 -30.83
C GLY A 342 -21.99 0.16 -30.96
N GLU A 343 -21.21 0.48 -31.98
CA GLU A 343 -19.92 -0.18 -32.26
C GLU A 343 -18.71 0.55 -31.64
N LYS A 344 -18.96 1.44 -30.67
CA LYS A 344 -17.90 2.22 -30.01
C LYS A 344 -17.98 2.08 -28.50
N VAL A 345 -16.82 2.25 -27.86
CA VAL A 345 -16.68 2.44 -26.41
C VAL A 345 -16.16 3.84 -26.18
N THR A 346 -16.77 4.57 -25.27
CA THR A 346 -16.33 5.90 -24.85
C THR A 346 -15.94 5.91 -23.39
N LEU A 347 -14.88 6.66 -23.06
CA LEU A 347 -14.37 6.88 -21.72
C LEU A 347 -14.10 8.38 -21.55
N PRO A 348 -15.00 9.14 -20.90
CA PRO A 348 -14.69 10.51 -20.52
C PRO A 348 -13.58 10.52 -19.47
N PHE A 349 -12.77 11.58 -19.45
CA PHE A 349 -11.73 11.75 -18.45
C PHE A 349 -11.56 13.22 -18.08
N GLN A 350 -11.00 13.45 -16.89
CA GLN A 350 -10.54 14.77 -16.46
C GLN A 350 -9.01 14.71 -16.28
N SER A 351 -8.31 15.73 -16.74
CA SER A 351 -6.87 15.84 -16.55
C SER A 351 -6.44 17.29 -16.63
N THR A 352 -5.51 17.68 -15.74
CA THR A 352 -4.82 18.97 -15.78
C THR A 352 -3.58 18.90 -16.67
N VAL A 353 -3.10 17.70 -16.97
CA VAL A 353 -1.97 17.44 -17.87
C VAL A 353 -2.53 16.83 -19.16
N PRO A 354 -2.13 17.31 -20.35
CA PRO A 354 -2.67 16.80 -21.60
C PRO A 354 -2.48 15.30 -21.77
N VAL A 355 -3.57 14.58 -22.05
CA VAL A 355 -3.52 13.14 -22.40
C VAL A 355 -3.12 13.01 -23.86
N LYS A 356 -2.11 12.17 -24.15
CA LYS A 356 -1.49 12.02 -25.48
C LYS A 356 -1.83 10.72 -26.16
N THR A 357 -1.96 9.62 -25.41
CA THR A 357 -2.24 8.30 -25.98
C THR A 357 -3.34 7.59 -25.22
N ALA A 358 -4.11 6.77 -25.92
CA ALA A 358 -5.09 5.89 -25.32
C ALA A 358 -5.19 4.62 -26.15
N GLN A 359 -5.41 3.49 -25.49
CA GLN A 359 -5.56 2.19 -26.11
C GLN A 359 -6.67 1.38 -25.44
N LEU A 360 -7.37 0.58 -26.23
CA LEU A 360 -8.25 -0.48 -25.73
C LEU A 360 -7.46 -1.79 -25.75
N HIS A 361 -7.39 -2.44 -24.60
CA HIS A 361 -6.74 -3.74 -24.42
C HIS A 361 -7.82 -4.81 -24.22
N TYR A 362 -7.69 -5.95 -24.90
CA TYR A 362 -8.65 -7.05 -24.78
C TYR A 362 -7.99 -8.41 -24.92
N THR A 363 -8.68 -9.42 -24.41
CA THR A 363 -8.34 -10.83 -24.61
C THR A 363 -9.61 -11.65 -24.87
N SER A 364 -9.43 -12.66 -25.73
CA SER A 364 -10.47 -13.68 -26.02
C SER A 364 -10.12 -15.05 -25.44
N ASP A 365 -8.96 -15.15 -24.78
CA ASP A 365 -8.47 -16.42 -24.23
C ASP A 365 -9.36 -16.90 -23.07
N ALA A 366 -9.73 -18.19 -23.09
CA ALA A 366 -10.58 -18.81 -22.09
C ALA A 366 -9.80 -19.41 -20.89
N GLY A 367 -8.46 -19.51 -20.96
CA GLY A 367 -7.61 -20.06 -19.91
C GLY A 367 -7.50 -19.19 -18.65
N LEU A 368 -6.61 -19.62 -17.74
CA LEU A 368 -6.32 -18.85 -16.52
C LEU A 368 -6.03 -17.39 -16.84
N ARG A 369 -6.63 -16.46 -16.09
CA ARG A 369 -6.55 -15.00 -16.36
C ARG A 369 -5.13 -14.51 -16.46
N SER A 370 -4.24 -15.00 -15.60
CA SER A 370 -2.82 -14.64 -15.57
C SER A 370 -1.98 -15.16 -16.75
N ARG A 371 -2.53 -16.04 -17.58
CA ARG A 371 -1.84 -16.63 -18.74
C ARG A 371 -2.41 -16.18 -20.09
N ARG A 372 -3.36 -15.26 -20.08
CA ARG A 372 -4.03 -14.79 -21.29
C ARG A 372 -3.13 -13.88 -22.12
N SER A 373 -3.20 -14.04 -23.42
CA SER A 373 -2.58 -13.13 -24.39
C SER A 373 -3.49 -11.94 -24.63
N TRP A 374 -2.93 -10.75 -24.66
CA TRP A 374 -3.66 -9.51 -24.81
C TRP A 374 -3.37 -8.87 -26.16
N LYS A 375 -4.38 -8.25 -26.74
CA LYS A 375 -4.29 -7.40 -27.93
C LYS A 375 -4.63 -5.98 -27.57
N SER A 376 -4.04 -5.02 -28.29
CA SER A 376 -4.26 -3.58 -28.07
C SER A 376 -4.69 -2.94 -29.37
N LEU A 377 -5.66 -2.03 -29.30
CA LEU A 377 -6.16 -1.21 -30.39
C LEU A 377 -5.98 0.26 -30.00
N GLU A 378 -5.52 1.08 -30.92
CA GLU A 378 -5.44 2.53 -30.75
C GLU A 378 -6.84 3.13 -30.53
N ALA A 379 -6.92 4.10 -29.60
CA ALA A 379 -8.12 4.86 -29.35
C ALA A 379 -7.91 6.34 -29.67
N LYS A 380 -8.97 7.01 -30.10
CA LYS A 380 -8.95 8.45 -30.41
C LYS A 380 -9.24 9.24 -29.12
N ILE A 381 -8.56 10.37 -28.99
CA ILE A 381 -8.77 11.32 -27.90
C ILE A 381 -9.32 12.60 -28.52
N ASP A 382 -10.46 13.03 -28.04
CA ASP A 382 -11.07 14.31 -28.46
C ASP A 382 -11.85 14.93 -27.30
N ALA A 383 -11.61 16.20 -27.03
CA ALA A 383 -12.34 17.03 -26.07
C ALA A 383 -12.58 16.36 -24.69
N GLY A 384 -11.58 15.66 -24.15
CA GLY A 384 -11.70 14.99 -22.84
C GLY A 384 -12.43 13.64 -22.85
N VAL A 385 -12.58 13.05 -24.05
CA VAL A 385 -13.17 11.72 -24.23
C VAL A 385 -12.25 10.83 -25.05
N VAL A 386 -11.99 9.64 -24.55
CA VAL A 386 -11.38 8.55 -25.32
C VAL A 386 -12.48 7.78 -26.03
N THR A 387 -12.30 7.53 -27.33
CA THR A 387 -13.20 6.72 -28.15
C THR A 387 -12.42 5.59 -28.82
N ALA A 388 -12.81 4.36 -28.53
CA ALA A 388 -12.25 3.14 -29.12
C ALA A 388 -13.31 2.34 -29.89
N PRO A 389 -12.94 1.47 -30.85
CA PRO A 389 -13.84 0.45 -31.35
C PRO A 389 -14.34 -0.42 -30.20
N LYS A 390 -15.57 -0.92 -30.30
CA LYS A 390 -16.08 -1.93 -29.39
C LYS A 390 -15.17 -3.16 -29.46
N PRO A 391 -14.83 -3.81 -28.32
CA PRO A 391 -14.09 -5.05 -28.34
C PRO A 391 -14.79 -6.10 -29.23
N PRO A 392 -14.03 -6.97 -29.91
CA PRO A 392 -14.62 -8.07 -30.68
C PRO A 392 -15.59 -8.91 -29.84
N ALA A 393 -16.58 -9.50 -30.48
CA ALA A 393 -17.63 -10.25 -29.79
C ALA A 393 -17.12 -11.43 -28.95
N GLU A 394 -15.97 -11.99 -29.33
CA GLU A 394 -15.27 -13.07 -28.61
C GLU A 394 -14.42 -12.55 -27.43
N ALA A 395 -14.18 -11.24 -27.32
CA ALA A 395 -13.45 -10.68 -26.21
C ALA A 395 -14.20 -10.89 -24.90
N ASN A 396 -13.57 -11.50 -23.91
CA ASN A 396 -14.19 -11.80 -22.63
C ASN A 396 -13.65 -10.91 -21.47
N THR A 397 -12.56 -10.20 -21.72
CA THR A 397 -11.96 -9.27 -20.75
C THR A 397 -11.29 -8.11 -21.48
N TRP A 398 -11.53 -6.88 -21.06
CA TRP A 398 -10.99 -5.70 -21.71
C TRP A 398 -10.96 -4.47 -20.78
N PHE A 399 -10.15 -3.48 -21.12
CA PHE A 399 -10.07 -2.18 -20.45
C PHE A 399 -9.48 -1.13 -21.39
N ILE A 400 -9.59 0.15 -21.01
CA ILE A 400 -8.95 1.27 -21.72
C ILE A 400 -7.84 1.83 -20.85
N SER A 401 -6.65 2.02 -21.43
CA SER A 401 -5.57 2.84 -20.86
C SER A 401 -5.52 4.20 -21.49
N LEU A 402 -5.10 5.21 -20.74
CA LEU A 402 -4.76 6.53 -21.23
C LEU A 402 -3.49 7.02 -20.55
N ALA A 403 -2.59 7.66 -21.31
CA ALA A 403 -1.36 8.21 -20.79
C ALA A 403 -1.24 9.69 -21.11
N ASP A 404 -0.79 10.48 -20.13
CA ASP A 404 -0.55 11.90 -20.32
C ASP A 404 0.82 12.19 -20.96
N GLU A 405 1.13 13.46 -21.18
CA GLU A 405 2.39 13.87 -21.82
C GLU A 405 3.65 13.56 -20.98
N ARG A 406 3.51 13.22 -19.71
CA ARG A 406 4.57 12.71 -18.84
C ARG A 406 4.83 11.22 -19.10
N GLY A 407 3.98 10.54 -19.89
CA GLY A 407 3.95 9.09 -20.06
C GLY A 407 3.30 8.37 -18.86
N ALA A 408 2.65 9.10 -17.97
CA ALA A 408 1.97 8.52 -16.81
C ALA A 408 0.64 7.90 -17.24
N MET A 409 0.48 6.60 -16.98
CA MET A 409 -0.64 5.79 -17.42
C MET A 409 -1.64 5.52 -16.30
N VAL A 410 -2.92 5.68 -16.60
CA VAL A 410 -4.04 5.20 -15.79
C VAL A 410 -4.97 4.36 -16.64
N THR A 411 -5.83 3.55 -16.02
CA THR A 411 -6.78 2.72 -16.76
C THR A 411 -8.20 2.86 -16.24
N SER A 412 -9.17 2.55 -17.12
CA SER A 412 -10.51 2.23 -16.66
C SER A 412 -10.51 0.96 -15.82
N PRO A 413 -11.57 0.69 -15.02
CA PRO A 413 -11.81 -0.63 -14.48
C PRO A 413 -11.84 -1.69 -15.58
N VAL A 414 -11.31 -2.89 -15.26
CA VAL A 414 -11.33 -4.03 -16.19
C VAL A 414 -12.75 -4.56 -16.30
N GLN A 415 -13.22 -4.74 -17.52
CA GLN A 415 -14.52 -5.27 -17.83
C GLN A 415 -14.44 -6.77 -18.11
N PHE A 416 -15.27 -7.55 -17.42
CA PHE A 416 -15.43 -8.98 -17.68
C PHE A 416 -16.78 -9.18 -18.38
N GLN A 417 -16.76 -9.76 -19.59
CA GLN A 417 -18.00 -10.24 -20.19
C GLN A 417 -18.36 -11.56 -19.51
N LEU A 418 -19.54 -11.62 -18.94
CA LEU A 418 -20.11 -12.88 -18.49
C LEU A 418 -20.17 -13.80 -19.71
N SER A 419 -19.47 -14.94 -19.66
CA SER A 419 -19.66 -15.98 -20.63
C SER A 419 -21.17 -16.23 -20.71
N LYS A 420 -21.78 -16.08 -21.90
CA LYS A 420 -23.08 -16.69 -22.14
C LYS A 420 -22.84 -18.18 -21.93
N SER A 421 -23.21 -18.72 -20.76
CA SER A 421 -23.31 -20.17 -20.61
C SER A 421 -24.13 -20.69 -21.77
N PRO A 422 -23.66 -21.66 -22.54
CA PRO A 422 -24.56 -22.37 -23.42
C PRO A 422 -25.60 -22.99 -22.52
N LEU A 423 -26.88 -22.65 -22.79
CA LEU A 423 -28.07 -23.28 -22.24
C LEU A 423 -28.04 -24.77 -22.54
#